data_8acf45f20e3ddc8597d7208adef949c2
#
_entry.id   8acf45f20e3ddc8597d7208adef949c2
#
_cell.length_a   1.000
_cell.length_b   1.000
_cell.length_c   1.000
_cell.angle_alpha   90.00
_cell.angle_beta   90.00
_cell.angle_gamma   90.00
#
_symmetry.space_group_name_H-M   'P 1'
#
loop_
_entity.id
_entity.type
_entity.pdbx_description
1 polymer ?
#
loop_
_entity_poly.entity_id
_entity_poly.type
_entity_poly.pdbx_seq_one_letter_code
_entity_poly.pdbx_strand_id
1 'polypeptide(L)'
;MRTAIFADLHDNYTGLTTVLEDAADQKVDRFVFLGDAGHQPRILAALQVRKIPCVYGNWEVSGLRRFPEALAEWVGAWPAILHEDGIVYCHASPDMPAALPTTAVAADWMKPGMSWSALFPRLHQNTNAVWNALAWMETHDVTIAFHGHTHVQMVWVWELATNQLRSFASLERVRLAPGTRTIVGVGSAGVPEDGPWPRYAIYDDDARIVLMRCLRDD
;
A
#
# COMPACT_ATOMS: atom_id res chain seq x y z
N MET A 1 6.24 18.31 -0.43
CA MET A 1 5.90 17.49 0.77
C MET A 1 6.41 16.08 0.58
N ARG A 2 6.96 15.45 1.66
CA ARG A 2 7.51 14.08 1.59
C ARG A 2 6.64 13.12 2.42
N THR A 3 6.14 12.08 1.78
CA THR A 3 5.25 11.07 2.39
C THR A 3 5.96 9.72 2.46
N ALA A 4 6.09 9.13 3.66
CA ALA A 4 6.50 7.74 3.82
C ALA A 4 5.30 6.81 3.66
N ILE A 5 5.40 5.81 2.80
CA ILE A 5 4.33 4.89 2.43
C ILE A 5 4.81 3.47 2.68
N PHE A 6 4.16 2.75 3.58
CA PHE A 6 4.56 1.41 4.00
C PHE A 6 3.36 0.47 4.17
N ALA A 7 3.61 -0.83 4.15
CA ALA A 7 2.59 -1.87 4.14
C ALA A 7 3.08 -3.16 4.81
N ASP A 8 2.16 -4.09 5.02
CA ASP A 8 2.45 -5.51 5.26
C ASP A 8 3.37 -5.73 6.46
N LEU A 9 2.96 -5.22 7.63
CA LEU A 9 3.70 -5.39 8.89
C LEU A 9 3.60 -6.81 9.45
N HIS A 10 2.43 -7.47 9.29
CA HIS A 10 2.21 -8.85 9.72
C HIS A 10 2.75 -9.15 11.13
N ASP A 11 2.34 -8.34 12.10
CA ASP A 11 2.77 -8.44 13.49
C ASP A 11 4.27 -8.14 13.74
N ASN A 12 5.04 -7.68 12.75
CA ASN A 12 6.43 -7.30 12.92
C ASN A 12 6.56 -5.86 13.43
N TYR A 13 6.60 -5.72 14.77
CA TYR A 13 6.76 -4.40 15.39
C TYR A 13 8.15 -3.80 15.13
N THR A 14 9.18 -4.64 15.02
CA THR A 14 10.55 -4.18 14.68
C THR A 14 10.55 -3.55 13.29
N GLY A 15 9.89 -4.17 12.29
CA GLY A 15 9.75 -3.59 10.96
C GLY A 15 9.08 -2.21 10.99
N LEU A 16 8.04 -2.04 11.81
CA LEU A 16 7.41 -0.73 12.01
C LEU A 16 8.38 0.30 12.58
N THR A 17 9.11 -0.03 13.66
CA THR A 17 10.04 0.92 14.32
C THR A 17 11.19 1.29 13.38
N THR A 18 11.77 0.33 12.67
CA THR A 18 12.83 0.57 11.69
C THR A 18 12.37 1.53 10.56
N VAL A 19 11.14 1.35 10.04
CA VAL A 19 10.58 2.28 9.04
C VAL A 19 10.39 3.68 9.63
N LEU A 20 9.85 3.79 10.85
CA LEU A 20 9.62 5.09 11.48
C LEU A 20 10.94 5.84 11.77
N GLU A 21 11.98 5.14 12.17
CA GLU A 21 13.31 5.69 12.44
C GLU A 21 13.97 6.19 11.16
N ASP A 22 14.07 5.35 10.11
CA ASP A 22 14.63 5.79 8.82
C ASP A 22 13.82 6.94 8.21
N ALA A 23 12.49 6.89 8.28
CA ALA A 23 11.65 7.97 7.79
C ALA A 23 11.89 9.31 8.52
N ALA A 24 12.17 9.28 9.82
CA ALA A 24 12.55 10.48 10.57
C ALA A 24 13.90 11.04 10.09
N ASP A 25 14.91 10.18 9.86
CA ASP A 25 16.21 10.58 9.31
C ASP A 25 16.06 11.14 7.88
N GLN A 26 15.14 10.58 7.09
CA GLN A 26 14.79 11.07 5.75
C GLN A 26 13.94 12.35 5.78
N LYS A 27 13.56 12.87 6.95
CA LYS A 27 12.76 14.09 7.15
C LYS A 27 11.44 14.05 6.36
N VAL A 28 10.68 12.96 6.53
CA VAL A 28 9.34 12.87 5.95
C VAL A 28 8.35 13.74 6.74
N ASP A 29 7.38 14.31 6.04
CA ASP A 29 6.37 15.19 6.63
C ASP A 29 5.17 14.41 7.17
N ARG A 30 4.84 13.27 6.53
CA ARG A 30 3.70 12.42 6.91
C ARG A 30 3.90 10.96 6.52
N PHE A 31 2.99 10.12 7.03
CA PHE A 31 2.96 8.68 6.77
C PHE A 31 1.62 8.27 6.17
N VAL A 32 1.63 7.19 5.37
CA VAL A 32 0.44 6.45 4.93
C VAL A 32 0.72 4.97 5.08
N PHE A 33 -0.22 4.23 5.68
CA PHE A 33 -0.14 2.79 5.88
C PHE A 33 -1.12 2.06 4.96
N LEU A 34 -0.62 1.09 4.18
CA LEU A 34 -1.39 0.42 3.13
C LEU A 34 -1.98 -0.94 3.55
N GLY A 35 -2.17 -1.17 4.85
CA GLY A 35 -2.84 -2.38 5.34
C GLY A 35 -1.93 -3.55 5.67
N ASP A 36 -2.54 -4.61 6.19
CA ASP A 36 -1.89 -5.81 6.71
C ASP A 36 -0.97 -5.51 7.90
N ALA A 37 -1.54 -4.82 8.91
CA ALA A 37 -0.86 -4.55 10.18
C ALA A 37 -0.57 -5.83 11.00
N GLY A 38 -1.44 -6.81 10.87
CA GLY A 38 -1.50 -7.96 11.76
C GLY A 38 -2.49 -7.75 12.92
N HIS A 39 -2.34 -8.55 13.98
CA HIS A 39 -3.28 -8.57 15.09
C HIS A 39 -2.68 -8.04 16.42
N GLN A 40 -1.40 -7.63 16.42
CA GLN A 40 -0.74 -7.12 17.62
C GLN A 40 -1.28 -5.74 18.02
N PRO A 41 -1.90 -5.58 19.22
CA PRO A 41 -2.47 -4.31 19.66
C PRO A 41 -1.45 -3.16 19.68
N ARG A 42 -0.17 -3.45 19.97
CA ARG A 42 0.88 -2.42 20.02
C ARG A 42 1.16 -1.77 18.66
N ILE A 43 1.02 -2.51 17.55
CA ILE A 43 1.17 -1.97 16.18
C ILE A 43 0.01 -1.03 15.90
N LEU A 44 -1.22 -1.51 16.11
CA LEU A 44 -2.43 -0.71 15.90
C LEU A 44 -2.44 0.55 16.77
N ALA A 45 -2.04 0.43 18.05
CA ALA A 45 -1.91 1.57 18.95
C ALA A 45 -0.85 2.58 18.44
N ALA A 46 0.28 2.10 17.91
CA ALA A 46 1.31 2.97 17.35
C ALA A 46 0.84 3.74 16.12
N LEU A 47 0.07 3.11 15.24
CA LEU A 47 -0.56 3.76 14.07
C LEU A 47 -1.61 4.80 14.51
N GLN A 48 -2.47 4.44 15.48
CA GLN A 48 -3.55 5.28 15.98
C GLN A 48 -3.02 6.53 16.72
N VAL A 49 -2.05 6.37 17.62
CA VAL A 49 -1.45 7.49 18.37
C VAL A 49 -0.77 8.49 17.43
N ARG A 50 -0.15 8.01 16.36
CA ARG A 50 0.49 8.86 15.34
C ARG A 50 -0.50 9.39 14.31
N LYS A 51 -1.78 9.00 14.41
CA LYS A 51 -2.84 9.39 13.45
C LYS A 51 -2.45 9.10 12.00
N ILE A 52 -1.78 7.97 11.77
CA ILE A 52 -1.38 7.57 10.42
C ILE A 52 -2.63 7.17 9.64
N PRO A 53 -2.93 7.79 8.49
CA PRO A 53 -3.98 7.34 7.59
C PRO A 53 -3.70 5.91 7.14
N CYS A 54 -4.72 5.05 7.22
CA CYS A 54 -4.62 3.63 6.89
C CYS A 54 -5.68 3.23 5.87
N VAL A 55 -5.35 2.33 4.97
CA VAL A 55 -6.31 1.55 4.20
C VAL A 55 -6.33 0.11 4.71
N TYR A 56 -7.41 -0.62 4.47
CA TYR A 56 -7.46 -2.00 4.91
C TYR A 56 -6.79 -2.96 3.94
N GLY A 57 -6.20 -4.04 4.48
CA GLY A 57 -5.74 -5.20 3.74
C GLY A 57 -6.58 -6.45 4.02
N ASN A 58 -6.16 -7.57 3.46
CA ASN A 58 -6.87 -8.83 3.65
C ASN A 58 -6.75 -9.36 5.10
N TRP A 59 -5.72 -8.98 5.84
CA TRP A 59 -5.59 -9.35 7.26
C TRP A 59 -6.59 -8.61 8.13
N GLU A 60 -6.81 -7.32 7.90
CA GLU A 60 -7.86 -6.58 8.62
C GLU A 60 -9.24 -7.15 8.32
N VAL A 61 -9.55 -7.43 7.05
CA VAL A 61 -10.85 -8.01 6.66
C VAL A 61 -11.07 -9.39 7.28
N SER A 62 -10.07 -10.29 7.21
CA SER A 62 -10.18 -11.65 7.78
C SER A 62 -10.11 -11.70 9.30
N GLY A 63 -9.45 -10.71 9.90
CA GLY A 63 -9.14 -10.65 11.33
C GLY A 63 -10.04 -9.73 12.15
N LEU A 64 -10.91 -8.93 11.55
CA LEU A 64 -11.64 -7.85 12.21
C LEU A 64 -12.35 -8.29 13.50
N ARG A 65 -12.97 -9.46 13.47
CA ARG A 65 -13.70 -10.02 14.63
C ARG A 65 -12.79 -10.54 15.76
N ARG A 66 -11.48 -10.56 15.58
CA ARG A 66 -10.50 -10.99 16.59
C ARG A 66 -9.97 -9.83 17.42
N PHE A 67 -10.18 -8.58 16.95
CA PHE A 67 -9.74 -7.40 17.68
C PHE A 67 -10.64 -7.13 18.88
N PRO A 68 -10.10 -6.56 19.98
CA PRO A 68 -10.90 -5.92 21.02
C PRO A 68 -11.84 -4.87 20.41
N GLU A 69 -13.03 -4.70 20.99
CA GLU A 69 -14.13 -3.89 20.43
C GLU A 69 -13.67 -2.48 19.98
N ALA A 70 -12.95 -1.75 20.84
CA ALA A 70 -12.46 -0.40 20.51
C ALA A 70 -11.49 -0.36 19.32
N LEU A 71 -10.66 -1.40 19.15
CA LEU A 71 -9.77 -1.52 17.97
C LEU A 71 -10.55 -1.99 16.75
N ALA A 72 -11.51 -2.89 16.91
CA ALA A 72 -12.36 -3.37 15.82
C ALA A 72 -13.19 -2.24 15.22
N GLU A 73 -13.71 -1.31 16.03
CA GLU A 73 -14.41 -0.12 15.55
C GLU A 73 -13.48 0.77 14.71
N TRP A 74 -12.28 1.08 15.22
CA TRP A 74 -11.33 1.92 14.52
C TRP A 74 -10.80 1.28 13.23
N VAL A 75 -10.37 0.01 13.28
CA VAL A 75 -9.91 -0.74 12.09
C VAL A 75 -11.06 -0.97 11.12
N GLY A 76 -12.27 -1.21 11.63
CA GLY A 76 -13.49 -1.40 10.84
C GLY A 76 -13.82 -0.19 9.97
N ALA A 77 -13.40 1.00 10.37
CA ALA A 77 -13.60 2.26 9.63
C ALA A 77 -12.51 2.54 8.57
N TRP A 78 -11.43 1.75 8.49
CA TRP A 78 -10.39 1.99 7.46
C TRP A 78 -10.99 1.84 6.06
N PRO A 79 -10.73 2.81 5.15
CA PRO A 79 -11.25 2.76 3.79
C PRO A 79 -10.50 1.73 2.93
N ALA A 80 -11.11 1.37 1.80
CA ALA A 80 -10.48 0.54 0.77
C ALA A 80 -9.32 1.27 0.07
N ILE A 81 -9.51 2.56 -0.17
CA ILE A 81 -8.54 3.44 -0.82
C ILE A 81 -8.54 4.81 -0.15
N LEU A 82 -7.40 5.48 -0.21
CA LEU A 82 -7.28 6.92 0.00
C LEU A 82 -6.94 7.56 -1.34
N HIS A 83 -7.64 8.64 -1.70
CA HIS A 83 -7.44 9.33 -2.98
C HIS A 83 -7.22 10.82 -2.72
N GLU A 84 -6.08 11.36 -3.18
CA GLU A 84 -5.65 12.74 -2.98
C GLU A 84 -4.91 13.25 -4.23
N ASP A 85 -5.34 14.37 -4.81
CA ASP A 85 -4.60 15.12 -5.88
C ASP A 85 -3.97 14.25 -6.99
N GLY A 86 -4.73 13.28 -7.52
CA GLY A 86 -4.24 12.39 -8.58
C GLY A 86 -3.34 11.26 -8.08
N ILE A 87 -3.30 11.04 -6.76
CA ILE A 87 -2.60 9.94 -6.09
C ILE A 87 -3.61 9.01 -5.43
N VAL A 88 -3.44 7.71 -5.57
CA VAL A 88 -4.24 6.72 -4.86
C VAL A 88 -3.35 5.80 -4.02
N TYR A 89 -3.81 5.51 -2.82
CA TYR A 89 -3.21 4.56 -1.87
C TYR A 89 -4.20 3.42 -1.66
N CYS A 90 -3.77 2.19 -1.86
CA CYS A 90 -4.59 1.00 -1.70
C CYS A 90 -3.75 -0.16 -1.15
N HIS A 91 -4.39 -1.23 -0.68
CA HIS A 91 -3.63 -2.39 -0.23
C HIS A 91 -3.16 -3.23 -1.43
N ALA A 92 -4.04 -3.67 -2.31
CA ALA A 92 -3.69 -4.55 -3.42
C ALA A 92 -3.82 -3.88 -4.80
N SER A 93 -4.98 -3.27 -5.08
CA SER A 93 -5.28 -2.61 -6.34
C SER A 93 -6.33 -1.51 -6.13
N PRO A 94 -6.30 -0.41 -6.89
CA PRO A 94 -7.27 0.68 -6.71
C PRO A 94 -8.67 0.35 -7.24
N ASP A 95 -8.83 -0.65 -8.10
CA ASP A 95 -10.10 -1.07 -8.71
C ASP A 95 -10.97 -1.92 -7.76
N MET A 96 -10.92 -1.59 -6.46
CA MET A 96 -11.77 -2.21 -5.44
C MET A 96 -13.24 -1.93 -5.72
N PRO A 97 -14.13 -2.94 -5.50
CA PRO A 97 -15.57 -2.72 -5.68
C PRO A 97 -16.08 -1.59 -4.78
N ALA A 98 -16.80 -0.63 -5.36
CA ALA A 98 -17.37 0.51 -4.62
C ALA A 98 -18.34 0.09 -3.49
N ALA A 99 -18.86 -1.14 -3.55
CA ALA A 99 -19.70 -1.73 -2.51
C ALA A 99 -18.92 -2.13 -1.24
N LEU A 100 -17.60 -2.06 -1.24
CA LEU A 100 -16.72 -2.46 -0.14
C LEU A 100 -15.91 -1.27 0.39
N PRO A 101 -16.55 -0.19 0.84
CA PRO A 101 -15.86 1.06 1.15
C PRO A 101 -14.99 1.01 2.41
N THR A 102 -15.29 0.10 3.35
CA THR A 102 -14.59 -0.01 4.63
C THR A 102 -14.27 -1.45 5.00
N THR A 103 -13.33 -1.65 5.93
CA THR A 103 -12.99 -2.98 6.47
C THR A 103 -14.21 -3.72 6.99
N ALA A 104 -15.08 -3.05 7.75
CA ALA A 104 -16.27 -3.70 8.34
C ALA A 104 -17.20 -4.24 7.26
N VAL A 105 -17.48 -3.45 6.22
CA VAL A 105 -18.32 -3.87 5.09
C VAL A 105 -17.66 -5.01 4.32
N ALA A 106 -16.35 -4.93 4.08
CA ALA A 106 -15.62 -6.00 3.40
C ALA A 106 -15.60 -7.31 4.21
N ALA A 107 -15.44 -7.22 5.55
CA ALA A 107 -15.46 -8.39 6.43
C ALA A 107 -16.84 -9.08 6.49
N ASP A 108 -17.93 -8.31 6.39
CA ASP A 108 -19.28 -8.87 6.33
C ASP A 108 -19.62 -9.45 4.94
N TRP A 109 -19.01 -8.89 3.88
CA TRP A 109 -19.21 -9.35 2.51
C TRP A 109 -18.46 -10.65 2.20
N MET A 110 -17.26 -10.83 2.75
CA MET A 110 -16.42 -12.02 2.52
C MET A 110 -17.03 -13.26 3.18
N LYS A 111 -17.46 -14.22 2.36
CA LYS A 111 -18.05 -15.49 2.80
C LYS A 111 -17.10 -16.66 2.58
N PRO A 112 -17.24 -17.76 3.33
CA PRO A 112 -16.48 -18.99 3.07
C PRO A 112 -16.61 -19.43 1.61
N GLY A 113 -15.47 -19.74 0.97
CA GLY A 113 -15.42 -20.16 -0.44
C GLY A 113 -15.22 -19.03 -1.46
N MET A 114 -15.24 -17.76 -1.05
CA MET A 114 -14.87 -16.65 -1.93
C MET A 114 -13.36 -16.57 -2.12
N SER A 115 -12.92 -16.22 -3.33
CA SER A 115 -11.50 -16.09 -3.65
C SER A 115 -10.95 -14.75 -3.16
N TRP A 116 -9.98 -14.80 -2.25
CA TRP A 116 -9.23 -13.63 -1.80
C TRP A 116 -8.49 -12.95 -2.96
N SER A 117 -7.97 -13.71 -3.91
CA SER A 117 -7.24 -13.17 -5.07
C SER A 117 -8.13 -12.37 -6.04
N ALA A 118 -9.46 -12.54 -5.98
CA ALA A 118 -10.38 -11.71 -6.75
C ALA A 118 -10.50 -10.30 -6.17
N LEU A 119 -10.40 -10.18 -4.84
CA LEU A 119 -10.49 -8.90 -4.15
C LEU A 119 -9.10 -8.27 -3.93
N PHE A 120 -8.09 -9.09 -3.67
CA PHE A 120 -6.71 -8.69 -3.42
C PHE A 120 -5.76 -9.38 -4.42
N PRO A 121 -5.69 -8.89 -5.68
CA PRO A 121 -4.83 -9.49 -6.69
C PRO A 121 -3.34 -9.18 -6.40
N ARG A 122 -2.47 -10.18 -6.61
CA ARG A 122 -1.01 -9.97 -6.57
C ARG A 122 -0.55 -9.40 -7.92
N LEU A 123 -0.41 -8.10 -8.04
CA LEU A 123 -0.13 -7.41 -9.31
C LEU A 123 1.13 -7.94 -10.01
N HIS A 124 2.19 -8.29 -9.27
CA HIS A 124 3.43 -8.80 -9.86
C HIS A 124 3.29 -10.19 -10.51
N GLN A 125 2.17 -10.88 -10.28
CA GLN A 125 1.85 -12.20 -10.86
C GLN A 125 0.64 -12.16 -11.80
N ASN A 126 -0.02 -10.99 -11.94
CA ASN A 126 -1.27 -10.87 -12.68
C ASN A 126 -1.29 -9.61 -13.56
N THR A 127 -0.85 -9.76 -14.80
CA THR A 127 -0.82 -8.66 -15.77
C THR A 127 -2.21 -8.07 -16.06
N ASN A 128 -3.27 -8.89 -16.04
CA ASN A 128 -4.64 -8.38 -16.24
C ASN A 128 -5.06 -7.45 -15.08
N ALA A 129 -4.70 -7.79 -13.84
CA ALA A 129 -4.97 -6.93 -12.69
C ALA A 129 -4.19 -5.60 -12.79
N VAL A 130 -2.96 -5.61 -13.34
CA VAL A 130 -2.22 -4.36 -13.61
C VAL A 130 -2.97 -3.49 -14.61
N TRP A 131 -3.48 -4.06 -15.70
CA TRP A 131 -4.26 -3.30 -16.69
C TRP A 131 -5.59 -2.81 -16.14
N ASN A 132 -6.28 -3.58 -15.30
CA ASN A 132 -7.49 -3.13 -14.61
C ASN A 132 -7.20 -1.93 -13.70
N ALA A 133 -6.11 -1.99 -12.93
CA ALA A 133 -5.66 -0.89 -12.08
C ALA A 133 -5.36 0.38 -12.90
N LEU A 134 -4.64 0.25 -14.02
CA LEU A 134 -4.33 1.36 -14.93
C LEU A 134 -5.60 1.96 -15.57
N ALA A 135 -6.57 1.13 -15.97
CA ALA A 135 -7.85 1.58 -16.50
C ALA A 135 -8.67 2.33 -15.44
N TRP A 136 -8.66 1.85 -14.20
CA TRP A 136 -9.26 2.55 -13.06
C TRP A 136 -8.59 3.91 -12.84
N MET A 137 -7.25 3.95 -12.84
CA MET A 137 -6.49 5.20 -12.70
C MET A 137 -6.82 6.20 -13.81
N GLU A 138 -7.04 5.72 -15.03
CA GLU A 138 -7.41 6.58 -16.16
C GLU A 138 -8.80 7.21 -15.96
N THR A 139 -9.78 6.41 -15.56
CA THR A 139 -11.16 6.88 -15.36
C THR A 139 -11.32 7.82 -14.17
N HIS A 140 -10.37 7.80 -13.21
CA HIS A 140 -10.39 8.62 -12.01
C HIS A 140 -9.33 9.74 -12.01
N ASP A 141 -8.68 9.99 -13.15
CA ASP A 141 -7.61 10.98 -13.32
C ASP A 141 -6.44 10.83 -12.32
N VAL A 142 -6.10 9.58 -12.02
CA VAL A 142 -4.99 9.23 -11.12
C VAL A 142 -3.71 9.05 -11.94
N THR A 143 -2.61 9.67 -11.52
CA THR A 143 -1.31 9.56 -12.17
C THR A 143 -0.36 8.59 -11.47
N ILE A 144 -0.54 8.38 -10.16
CA ILE A 144 0.28 7.45 -9.38
C ILE A 144 -0.59 6.65 -8.39
N ALA A 145 -0.36 5.34 -8.33
CA ALA A 145 -0.96 4.43 -7.35
C ALA A 145 0.13 3.78 -6.50
N PHE A 146 -0.03 3.78 -5.18
CA PHE A 146 0.82 3.05 -4.24
C PHE A 146 0.07 1.85 -3.69
N HIS A 147 0.72 0.67 -3.68
CA HIS A 147 0.13 -0.55 -3.11
C HIS A 147 1.14 -1.39 -2.32
N GLY A 148 0.63 -2.21 -1.40
CA GLY A 148 1.33 -3.26 -0.66
C GLY A 148 1.01 -4.66 -1.18
N HIS A 149 0.61 -5.58 -0.30
CA HIS A 149 0.06 -6.91 -0.56
C HIS A 149 1.01 -7.89 -1.28
N THR A 150 1.80 -7.43 -2.21
CA THR A 150 2.70 -8.30 -3.01
C THR A 150 3.97 -8.67 -2.26
N HIS A 151 4.32 -7.92 -1.23
CA HIS A 151 5.55 -8.00 -0.42
C HIS A 151 6.84 -7.81 -1.23
N VAL A 152 6.75 -7.34 -2.47
CA VAL A 152 7.89 -7.03 -3.34
C VAL A 152 7.86 -5.58 -3.80
N GLN A 153 9.03 -4.96 -3.90
CA GLN A 153 9.16 -3.65 -4.53
C GLN A 153 9.19 -3.80 -6.05
N MET A 154 8.16 -3.26 -6.69
CA MET A 154 8.05 -3.28 -8.15
C MET A 154 7.32 -2.03 -8.65
N VAL A 155 7.69 -1.55 -9.81
CA VAL A 155 7.12 -0.36 -10.43
C VAL A 155 6.65 -0.70 -11.84
N TRP A 156 5.42 -0.28 -12.16
CA TRP A 156 4.90 -0.32 -13.53
C TRP A 156 4.70 1.10 -14.02
N VAL A 157 5.17 1.38 -15.23
CA VAL A 157 5.02 2.68 -15.89
C VAL A 157 4.31 2.46 -17.21
N TRP A 158 3.13 3.04 -17.33
CA TRP A 158 2.38 3.09 -18.57
C TRP A 158 2.58 4.45 -19.25
N GLU A 159 3.23 4.44 -20.41
CA GLU A 159 3.43 5.62 -21.24
C GLU A 159 2.23 5.81 -22.17
N LEU A 160 1.45 6.87 -21.95
CA LEU A 160 0.18 7.07 -22.63
C LEU A 160 0.33 7.31 -24.14
N ALA A 161 1.36 8.08 -24.54
CA ALA A 161 1.59 8.43 -25.95
C ALA A 161 1.92 7.22 -26.84
N THR A 162 2.62 6.22 -26.29
CA THR A 162 3.06 5.02 -27.02
C THR A 162 2.24 3.78 -26.69
N ASN A 163 1.36 3.89 -25.69
CA ASN A 163 0.61 2.77 -25.12
C ASN A 163 1.54 1.62 -24.64
N GLN A 164 2.74 1.95 -24.15
CA GLN A 164 3.70 0.96 -23.68
C GLN A 164 3.66 0.84 -22.16
N LEU A 165 3.53 -0.39 -21.68
CA LEU A 165 3.68 -0.74 -20.26
C LEU A 165 5.05 -1.35 -20.05
N ARG A 166 5.79 -0.80 -19.08
CA ARG A 166 7.10 -1.32 -18.63
C ARG A 166 7.02 -1.62 -17.14
N SER A 167 7.72 -2.67 -16.72
CA SER A 167 7.85 -3.01 -15.30
C SER A 167 9.31 -3.07 -14.87
N PHE A 168 9.58 -2.67 -13.64
CA PHE A 168 10.92 -2.58 -13.09
C PHE A 168 10.93 -3.12 -11.66
N ALA A 169 11.89 -3.96 -11.36
CA ALA A 169 12.20 -4.42 -10.01
C ALA A 169 13.50 -3.77 -9.51
N SER A 170 13.69 -3.72 -8.21
CA SER A 170 14.94 -3.30 -7.56
C SER A 170 15.43 -1.89 -7.95
N LEU A 171 14.51 -0.96 -8.16
CA LEU A 171 14.83 0.45 -8.35
C LEU A 171 15.06 1.13 -6.99
N GLU A 172 16.06 2.01 -6.92
CA GLU A 172 16.25 2.89 -5.75
C GLU A 172 15.44 4.20 -5.87
N ARG A 173 15.18 4.62 -7.10
CA ARG A 173 14.52 5.88 -7.40
C ARG A 173 13.68 5.79 -8.67
N VAL A 174 12.49 6.37 -8.62
CA VAL A 174 11.57 6.50 -9.76
C VAL A 174 11.23 7.96 -9.95
N ARG A 175 11.50 8.52 -11.12
CA ARG A 175 11.02 9.85 -11.50
C ARG A 175 9.67 9.70 -12.21
N LEU A 176 8.67 10.44 -11.74
CA LEU A 176 7.35 10.45 -12.34
C LEU A 176 7.32 11.43 -13.52
N ALA A 177 7.27 10.89 -14.73
CA ALA A 177 7.25 11.69 -15.95
C ALA A 177 5.83 12.17 -16.30
N PRO A 178 5.67 13.37 -16.87
CA PRO A 178 4.41 13.79 -17.46
C PRO A 178 3.98 12.82 -18.58
N GLY A 179 2.66 12.60 -18.72
CA GLY A 179 2.14 11.68 -19.75
C GLY A 179 2.30 10.19 -19.42
N THR A 180 2.61 9.86 -18.15
CA THR A 180 2.66 8.48 -17.69
C THR A 180 1.67 8.25 -16.53
N ARG A 181 1.23 6.97 -16.37
CA ARG A 181 0.63 6.48 -15.12
C ARG A 181 1.58 5.47 -14.49
N THR A 182 1.78 5.58 -13.20
CA THR A 182 2.76 4.77 -12.48
C THR A 182 2.10 4.03 -11.33
N ILE A 183 2.30 2.71 -11.25
CA ILE A 183 1.92 1.89 -10.09
C ILE A 183 3.20 1.54 -9.33
N VAL A 184 3.20 1.74 -8.02
CA VAL A 184 4.35 1.50 -7.14
C VAL A 184 3.97 0.50 -6.05
N GLY A 185 4.53 -0.70 -6.12
CA GLY A 185 4.54 -1.66 -5.03
C GLY A 185 5.62 -1.26 -4.02
N VAL A 186 5.19 -0.89 -2.81
CA VAL A 186 6.13 -0.36 -1.79
C VAL A 186 6.97 -1.45 -1.11
N GLY A 187 6.65 -2.73 -1.35
CA GLY A 187 7.24 -3.86 -0.63
C GLY A 187 6.58 -4.05 0.72
N SER A 188 7.21 -4.86 1.57
CA SER A 188 6.73 -5.15 2.92
C SER A 188 7.69 -4.63 3.97
N ALA A 189 7.16 -3.96 5.00
CA ALA A 189 7.95 -3.53 6.16
C ALA A 189 8.17 -4.67 7.17
N GLY A 190 7.33 -5.70 7.15
CA GLY A 190 7.37 -6.80 8.11
C GLY A 190 7.88 -8.12 7.57
N VAL A 191 7.47 -8.49 6.36
CA VAL A 191 7.72 -9.83 5.77
C VAL A 191 8.00 -9.72 4.26
N PRO A 192 9.08 -9.04 3.86
CA PRO A 192 9.41 -8.86 2.44
C PRO A 192 9.71 -10.21 1.75
N GLU A 193 9.27 -10.35 0.49
CA GLU A 193 9.54 -11.54 -0.33
C GLU A 193 10.71 -11.32 -1.32
N ASP A 194 11.20 -10.09 -1.47
CA ASP A 194 12.32 -9.71 -2.35
C ASP A 194 13.63 -9.47 -1.61
N GLY A 195 13.79 -10.10 -0.44
CA GLY A 195 14.99 -10.08 0.39
C GLY A 195 14.65 -9.99 1.88
N PRO A 196 15.66 -10.02 2.77
CA PRO A 196 15.44 -10.11 4.22
C PRO A 196 15.13 -8.77 4.90
N TRP A 197 15.28 -7.65 4.20
CA TRP A 197 15.27 -6.32 4.81
C TRP A 197 13.92 -5.63 4.68
N PRO A 198 13.44 -4.88 5.71
CA PRO A 198 12.22 -4.09 5.62
C PRO A 198 12.24 -3.13 4.42
N ARG A 199 11.09 -2.95 3.80
CA ARG A 199 10.92 -2.12 2.62
C ARG A 199 9.77 -1.15 2.77
N TYR A 200 9.94 0.04 2.22
CA TYR A 200 8.90 1.04 2.10
C TYR A 200 9.24 2.05 0.99
N ALA A 201 8.39 3.01 0.72
CA ALA A 201 8.64 4.07 -0.26
C ALA A 201 8.53 5.46 0.37
N ILE A 202 9.28 6.43 -0.14
CA ILE A 202 9.09 7.84 0.16
C ILE A 202 8.71 8.55 -1.15
N TYR A 203 7.56 9.19 -1.17
CA TYR A 203 7.14 10.05 -2.26
C TYR A 203 7.46 11.51 -1.93
N ASP A 204 8.26 12.14 -2.80
CA ASP A 204 8.56 13.58 -2.77
C ASP A 204 7.73 14.25 -3.85
N ASP A 205 6.66 14.94 -3.44
CA ASP A 205 5.70 15.55 -4.34
C ASP A 205 6.32 16.73 -5.12
N ASP A 206 7.11 17.57 -4.46
CA ASP A 206 7.73 18.73 -5.09
C ASP A 206 8.73 18.30 -6.18
N ALA A 207 9.49 17.25 -5.92
CA ALA A 207 10.45 16.68 -6.86
C ALA A 207 9.83 15.72 -7.87
N ARG A 208 8.59 15.26 -7.65
CA ARG A 208 7.93 14.19 -8.42
C ARG A 208 8.79 12.93 -8.49
N ILE A 209 9.28 12.47 -7.33
CA ILE A 209 10.18 11.33 -7.21
C ILE A 209 9.66 10.38 -6.14
N VAL A 210 9.74 9.07 -6.42
CA VAL A 210 9.59 8.02 -5.41
C VAL A 210 10.98 7.44 -5.11
N LEU A 211 11.34 7.42 -3.83
CA LEU A 211 12.52 6.72 -3.31
C LEU A 211 12.08 5.36 -2.80
N MET A 212 12.64 4.29 -3.33
CA MET A 212 12.38 2.91 -2.91
C MET A 212 13.40 2.54 -1.83
N ARG A 213 12.94 2.44 -0.58
CA ARG A 213 13.82 2.18 0.57
C ARG A 213 13.93 0.70 0.86
N CYS A 214 15.17 0.23 1.06
CA CYS A 214 15.50 -1.09 1.55
C CYS A 214 16.41 -0.90 2.77
N LEU A 215 15.92 -1.23 3.96
CA LEU A 215 16.57 -0.92 5.24
C LEU A 215 17.53 -2.04 5.64
N ARG A 216 18.71 -2.02 5.03
CA ARG A 216 19.78 -2.98 5.33
C ARG A 216 20.44 -2.58 6.67
N ASP A 217 20.77 -3.59 7.48
CA ASP A 217 21.67 -3.38 8.62
C ASP A 217 23.06 -3.03 8.05
N ASP A 218 23.64 -1.94 8.53
CA ASP A 218 25.03 -1.52 8.23
C ASP A 218 26.05 -2.43 8.94
#